data_8defa540d22fc0ca5af166368418e3ec
#
_entry.id   8defa540d22fc0ca5af166368418e3ec
#
_cell.length_a   1.000
_cell.length_b   1.000
_cell.length_c   1.000
_cell.angle_alpha   90.00
_cell.angle_beta   90.00
_cell.angle_gamma   90.00
#
_symmetry.space_group_name_H-M   'P 1'
#
loop_
_entity.id
_entity.type
_entity.pdbx_description
1 polymer ?
#
loop_
_entity_poly.entity_id
_entity_poly.type
_entity_poly.pdbx_seq_one_letter_code
_entity_poly.pdbx_strand_id
1 'polypeptide(L)'
;MSSRVILKSELLEMILEGAKRLHPKESIVLLRGKVEKEGIRVSDVLIPPFATYGRGFSSFPGHMLPMDFSIVGVAHSHPSGSLKPSVGDQNLSMGRIMLIVGFPYAGKENARVYNKQGESLVLEVI
;
A
#
# COMPACT_ATOMS: atom_id res chain seq x y z
N MET A 1 10.12 13.21 -13.04
CA MET A 1 9.61 11.93 -12.59
C MET A 1 9.68 11.85 -11.06
N SER A 2 8.62 11.41 -10.45
CA SER A 2 8.52 11.39 -8.99
C SER A 2 9.25 10.20 -8.39
N SER A 3 10.19 10.47 -7.49
CA SER A 3 10.90 9.43 -6.74
C SER A 3 10.51 9.42 -5.26
N ARG A 4 9.45 10.14 -4.91
CA ARG A 4 9.04 10.37 -3.54
C ARG A 4 7.53 10.15 -3.39
N VAL A 5 7.15 9.56 -2.27
CA VAL A 5 5.76 9.41 -1.88
C VAL A 5 5.55 10.15 -0.56
N ILE A 6 4.57 11.04 -0.52
CA ILE A 6 4.27 11.86 0.65
C ILE A 6 3.00 11.33 1.29
N LEU A 7 3.10 10.98 2.56
CA LEU A 7 2.03 10.30 3.30
C LEU A 7 1.93 10.90 4.69
N LYS A 8 0.72 11.33 5.08
CA LYS A 8 0.50 11.83 6.43
C LYS A 8 0.68 10.71 7.45
N SER A 9 1.27 11.05 8.59
CA SER A 9 1.49 10.07 9.67
C SER A 9 0.19 9.41 10.12
N GLU A 10 -0.91 10.14 10.13
CA GLU A 10 -2.22 9.61 10.50
C GLU A 10 -2.67 8.50 9.56
N LEU A 11 -2.42 8.66 8.24
CA LEU A 11 -2.77 7.65 7.27
C LEU A 11 -1.88 6.41 7.42
N LEU A 12 -0.60 6.62 7.66
CA LEU A 12 0.32 5.51 7.91
C LEU A 12 -0.13 4.72 9.13
N GLU A 13 -0.50 5.41 10.22
CA GLU A 13 -1.01 4.77 11.42
C GLU A 13 -2.26 3.96 11.15
N MET A 14 -3.19 4.47 10.34
CA MET A 14 -4.39 3.74 9.94
C MET A 14 -4.04 2.44 9.21
N ILE A 15 -3.08 2.50 8.30
CA ILE A 15 -2.63 1.33 7.54
C ILE A 15 -2.00 0.31 8.47
N LEU A 16 -1.12 0.77 9.37
CA LEU A 16 -0.44 -0.11 10.33
C LEU A 16 -1.44 -0.76 11.29
N GLU A 17 -2.39 -0.01 11.81
CA GLU A 17 -3.42 -0.53 12.71
C GLU A 17 -4.31 -1.54 12.02
N GLY A 18 -4.68 -1.27 10.76
CA GLY A 18 -5.46 -2.22 9.98
C GLY A 18 -4.73 -3.53 9.77
N ALA A 19 -3.41 -3.46 9.51
CA ALA A 19 -2.58 -4.64 9.36
C ALA A 19 -2.49 -5.44 10.67
N LYS A 20 -2.35 -4.76 11.80
CA LYS A 20 -2.32 -5.42 13.13
C LYS A 20 -3.61 -6.19 13.40
N ARG A 21 -4.76 -5.58 13.06
CA ARG A 21 -6.06 -6.20 13.32
C ARG A 21 -6.29 -7.45 12.50
N LEU A 22 -5.76 -7.49 11.28
CA LEU A 22 -5.91 -8.65 10.40
C LEU A 22 -4.81 -9.70 10.57
N HIS A 23 -3.70 -9.33 11.22
CA HIS A 23 -2.59 -10.26 11.43
C HIS A 23 -3.05 -11.56 12.07
N PRO A 24 -2.66 -12.74 11.59
CA PRO A 24 -1.63 -13.01 10.57
C PRO A 24 -2.14 -13.02 9.13
N LYS A 25 -3.34 -12.55 8.86
CA LYS A 25 -3.85 -12.41 7.50
C LYS A 25 -3.24 -11.16 6.87
N GLU A 26 -3.02 -11.21 5.57
CA GLU A 26 -2.57 -10.04 4.83
C GLU A 26 -3.74 -9.08 4.62
N SER A 27 -3.44 -7.78 4.76
CA SER A 27 -4.40 -6.73 4.43
C SER A 27 -4.05 -6.12 3.09
N ILE A 28 -5.05 -5.55 2.43
CA ILE A 28 -4.87 -4.79 1.21
C ILE A 28 -5.81 -3.59 1.24
N VAL A 29 -5.28 -2.40 0.95
CA VAL A 29 -6.07 -1.18 0.84
C VAL A 29 -5.62 -0.42 -0.39
N LEU A 30 -6.53 0.40 -0.94
CA LEU A 30 -6.21 1.27 -2.06
C LEU A 30 -5.76 2.62 -1.52
N LEU A 31 -4.80 3.22 -2.22
CA LEU A 31 -4.28 4.54 -1.89
C LEU A 31 -4.82 5.55 -2.89
N ARG A 32 -5.48 6.59 -2.40
CA ARG A 32 -5.99 7.68 -3.20
C ARG A 32 -5.09 8.89 -3.03
N GLY A 33 -4.86 9.63 -4.11
CA GLY A 33 -4.02 10.81 -4.03
C GLY A 33 -3.85 11.51 -5.36
N LYS A 34 -2.75 12.25 -5.46
CA LYS A 34 -2.40 13.04 -6.66
C LYS A 34 -0.94 12.87 -7.00
N VAL A 35 -0.67 12.88 -8.30
CA VAL A 35 0.70 13.01 -8.80
C VAL A 35 1.01 14.50 -8.86
N GLU A 36 2.02 14.91 -8.13
CA GLU A 36 2.47 16.30 -8.05
C GLU A 36 3.90 16.41 -8.56
N LYS A 37 4.37 17.64 -8.71
CA LYS A 37 5.74 17.90 -9.18
C LYS A 37 6.78 17.30 -8.22
N GLU A 38 6.54 17.41 -6.93
CA GLU A 38 7.46 16.94 -5.89
C GLU A 38 7.38 15.44 -5.67
N GLY A 39 6.28 14.80 -6.09
CA GLY A 39 6.09 13.39 -5.84
C GLY A 39 4.62 13.00 -5.89
N ILE A 40 4.33 11.84 -5.38
CA ILE A 40 2.94 11.36 -5.28
C ILE A 40 2.47 11.59 -3.86
N ARG A 41 1.43 12.40 -3.70
CA ARG A 41 0.86 12.70 -2.40
C ARG A 41 -0.36 11.81 -2.17
N VAL A 42 -0.29 10.98 -1.14
CA VAL A 42 -1.41 10.12 -0.74
C VAL A 42 -2.31 10.92 0.20
N SER A 43 -3.59 11.00 -0.11
CA SER A 43 -4.55 11.80 0.65
C SER A 43 -5.56 10.97 1.41
N ASP A 44 -5.75 9.70 1.04
CA ASP A 44 -6.79 8.86 1.65
C ASP A 44 -6.52 7.39 1.37
N VAL A 45 -7.18 6.52 2.13
CA VAL A 45 -7.13 5.08 1.93
C VAL A 45 -8.55 4.55 1.80
N LEU A 46 -8.71 3.54 0.94
CA LEU A 46 -10.01 2.90 0.70
C LEU A 46 -9.86 1.40 0.84
N ILE A 47 -10.87 0.78 1.44
CA ILE A 47 -10.93 -0.68 1.50
C ILE A 47 -11.59 -1.15 0.19
N PRO A 48 -10.91 -2.00 -0.61
CA PRO A 48 -11.48 -2.45 -1.87
C PRO A 48 -12.71 -3.34 -1.62
N PRO A 49 -13.76 -3.21 -2.45
CA PRO A 49 -14.92 -4.07 -2.33
C PRO A 49 -14.54 -5.51 -2.68
N PHE A 50 -15.17 -6.46 -2.01
CA PHE A 50 -14.98 -7.90 -2.26
C PHE A 50 -13.53 -8.34 -2.07
N ALA A 51 -12.78 -7.63 -1.22
CA ALA A 51 -11.41 -8.03 -0.90
C ALA A 51 -11.41 -9.39 -0.19
N THR A 52 -10.43 -10.22 -0.54
CA THR A 52 -10.23 -11.53 0.09
C THR A 52 -9.00 -11.44 0.97
N TYR A 53 -9.16 -11.84 2.23
CA TYR A 53 -8.06 -11.84 3.20
C TYR A 53 -7.79 -13.27 3.62
N GLY A 54 -6.52 -13.64 3.67
CA GLY A 54 -6.10 -14.97 4.09
C GLY A 54 -4.74 -14.91 4.74
N ARG A 55 -4.36 -16.02 5.38
CA ARG A 55 -3.04 -16.13 5.97
C ARG A 55 -2.01 -16.28 4.86
N GLY A 56 -1.20 -15.25 4.67
CA GLY A 56 -0.16 -15.24 3.66
C GLY A 56 -0.57 -14.72 2.29
N PHE A 57 -1.82 -14.25 2.13
CA PHE A 57 -2.26 -13.62 0.89
C PHE A 57 -3.48 -12.74 1.10
N SER A 58 -3.65 -11.78 0.20
CA SER A 58 -4.87 -11.00 0.05
C SER A 58 -5.06 -10.67 -1.42
N SER A 59 -6.31 -10.50 -1.84
CA SER A 59 -6.62 -10.16 -3.23
C SER A 59 -8.01 -9.54 -3.33
N PHE A 60 -8.30 -8.95 -4.49
CA PHE A 60 -9.62 -8.44 -4.81
C PHE A 60 -9.83 -8.51 -6.31
N PRO A 61 -11.09 -8.67 -6.78
CA PRO A 61 -11.35 -8.72 -8.22
C PRO A 61 -11.31 -7.31 -8.80
N GLY A 62 -10.27 -7.03 -9.59
CA GLY A 62 -10.06 -5.70 -10.16
C GLY A 62 -11.22 -5.19 -11.01
N HIS A 63 -11.93 -6.10 -11.68
CA HIS A 63 -13.07 -5.73 -12.50
C HIS A 63 -14.29 -5.24 -11.69
N MET A 64 -14.26 -5.44 -10.37
CA MET A 64 -15.32 -4.98 -9.47
C MET A 64 -15.07 -3.57 -8.95
N LEU A 65 -13.89 -3.01 -9.22
CA LEU A 65 -13.57 -1.66 -8.76
C LEU A 65 -14.17 -0.63 -9.71
N PRO A 66 -14.70 0.48 -9.18
CA PRO A 66 -15.10 1.59 -10.04
C PRO A 66 -13.86 2.20 -10.69
N MET A 67 -14.04 2.76 -11.88
CA MET A 67 -12.97 3.50 -12.54
C MET A 67 -12.74 4.79 -11.76
N ASP A 68 -11.59 4.89 -11.12
CA ASP A 68 -11.26 6.02 -10.26
C ASP A 68 -9.80 6.42 -10.49
N PHE A 69 -9.60 7.53 -11.20
CA PHE A 69 -8.27 8.04 -11.54
C PHE A 69 -7.53 8.64 -10.35
N SER A 70 -8.22 8.80 -9.20
CA SER A 70 -7.54 9.26 -7.98
C SER A 70 -6.80 8.13 -7.26
N ILE A 71 -6.95 6.88 -7.70
CA ILE A 71 -6.21 5.76 -7.12
C ILE A 71 -4.77 5.83 -7.62
N VAL A 72 -3.84 6.03 -6.71
CA VAL A 72 -2.41 6.15 -7.06
C VAL A 72 -1.64 4.87 -6.75
N GLY A 73 -2.19 3.98 -5.96
CA GLY A 73 -1.52 2.73 -5.64
C GLY A 73 -2.27 1.87 -4.66
N VAL A 74 -1.53 0.89 -4.14
CA VAL A 74 -2.06 -0.15 -3.24
C VAL A 74 -1.11 -0.27 -2.05
N ALA A 75 -1.66 -0.56 -0.88
CA ALA A 75 -0.87 -0.91 0.30
C ALA A 75 -1.16 -2.36 0.69
N HIS A 76 -0.11 -3.14 0.94
CA HIS A 76 -0.19 -4.53 1.38
C HIS A 76 0.49 -4.69 2.72
N SER A 77 0.02 -5.64 3.53
CA SER A 77 0.75 -6.05 4.72
C SER A 77 1.45 -7.39 4.49
N HIS A 78 2.63 -7.54 5.09
CA HIS A 78 3.40 -8.79 5.04
C HIS A 78 3.58 -9.32 6.46
N PRO A 79 2.85 -10.38 6.84
CA PRO A 79 2.96 -10.95 8.20
C PRO A 79 4.34 -11.49 8.52
N SER A 80 5.15 -11.82 7.52
CA SER A 80 6.52 -12.29 7.71
C SER A 80 7.48 -11.20 8.15
N GLY A 81 7.09 -9.94 8.02
CA GLY A 81 7.97 -8.82 8.29
C GLY A 81 8.81 -8.37 7.11
N SER A 82 8.81 -9.13 6.01
CA SER A 82 9.53 -8.73 4.80
C SER A 82 8.92 -7.47 4.22
N LEU A 83 9.78 -6.54 3.77
CA LEU A 83 9.34 -5.32 3.10
C LEU A 83 9.60 -5.37 1.60
N LYS A 84 9.98 -6.53 1.08
CA LYS A 84 10.22 -6.71 -0.36
C LYS A 84 8.94 -7.16 -1.06
N PRO A 85 8.67 -6.65 -2.29
CA PRO A 85 7.52 -7.11 -3.05
C PRO A 85 7.69 -8.57 -3.45
N SER A 86 6.59 -9.32 -3.42
CA SER A 86 6.54 -10.67 -3.98
C SER A 86 6.05 -10.61 -5.41
N VAL A 87 6.13 -11.74 -6.13
CA VAL A 87 5.55 -11.84 -7.48
C VAL A 87 4.05 -11.60 -7.42
N GLY A 88 3.37 -12.13 -6.40
CA GLY A 88 1.95 -11.91 -6.21
C GLY A 88 1.60 -10.45 -6.01
N ASP A 89 2.42 -9.72 -5.23
CA ASP A 89 2.23 -8.29 -5.00
C ASP A 89 2.31 -7.51 -6.32
N GLN A 90 3.28 -7.84 -7.15
CA GLN A 90 3.44 -7.16 -8.44
C GLN A 90 2.26 -7.40 -9.36
N ASN A 91 1.67 -8.58 -9.30
CA ASN A 91 0.49 -8.91 -10.10
C ASN A 91 -0.76 -8.18 -9.62
N LEU A 92 -0.81 -7.78 -8.35
CA LEU A 92 -1.94 -7.05 -7.77
C LEU A 92 -1.73 -5.54 -7.81
N SER A 93 -0.62 -5.09 -8.36
CA SER A 93 -0.28 -3.67 -8.39
C SER A 93 -1.29 -2.87 -9.22
N MET A 94 -1.75 -1.77 -8.66
CA MET A 94 -2.61 -0.79 -9.32
C MET A 94 -2.01 0.59 -9.14
N GLY A 95 -2.23 1.46 -10.14
CA GLY A 95 -1.71 2.80 -10.06
C GLY A 95 -0.21 2.85 -10.23
N ARG A 96 0.45 3.74 -9.52
CA ARG A 96 1.88 4.05 -9.73
C ARG A 96 2.78 3.51 -8.64
N ILE A 97 2.22 3.26 -7.44
CA ILE A 97 3.03 2.90 -6.27
C ILE A 97 2.44 1.72 -5.53
N MET A 98 3.30 1.05 -4.78
CA MET A 98 2.93 -0.02 -3.88
C MET A 98 3.61 0.24 -2.55
N LEU A 99 2.81 0.35 -1.49
CA LEU A 99 3.31 0.48 -0.13
C LEU A 99 3.24 -0.90 0.54
N ILE A 100 4.32 -1.32 1.16
CA ILE A 100 4.37 -2.58 1.90
C ILE A 100 4.63 -2.25 3.36
N VAL A 101 3.79 -2.78 4.25
CA VAL A 101 4.01 -2.69 5.69
C VAL A 101 4.20 -4.11 6.23
N GLY A 102 5.15 -4.28 7.14
CA GLY A 102 5.53 -5.60 7.66
C GLY A 102 5.41 -5.68 9.16
N PHE A 103 5.14 -6.90 9.64
CA PHE A 103 5.10 -7.20 11.08
C PHE A 103 6.41 -6.73 11.73
N PRO A 104 6.38 -6.07 12.89
CA PRO A 104 5.26 -5.90 13.83
C PRO A 104 4.40 -4.64 13.59
N TYR A 105 4.51 -3.97 12.45
CA TYR A 105 3.68 -2.82 12.09
C TYR A 105 3.80 -1.67 13.11
N ALA A 106 5.02 -1.43 13.58
CA ALA A 106 5.25 -0.50 14.69
C ALA A 106 5.34 0.96 14.23
N GLY A 107 5.86 1.21 13.03
CA GLY A 107 6.03 2.57 12.54
C GLY A 107 6.62 2.58 11.14
N LYS A 108 7.19 3.73 10.77
CA LYS A 108 7.77 3.96 9.44
C LYS A 108 8.86 2.94 9.10
N GLU A 109 9.60 2.45 10.08
CA GLU A 109 10.64 1.45 9.87
C GLU A 109 10.09 0.12 9.37
N ASN A 110 8.81 -0.10 9.53
CA ASN A 110 8.14 -1.30 9.03
C ASN A 110 7.34 -1.02 7.75
N ALA A 111 7.72 0.03 7.03
CA ALA A 111 7.03 0.43 5.80
C ALA A 111 8.06 0.76 4.71
N ARG A 112 7.73 0.40 3.47
CA ARG A 112 8.54 0.73 2.30
C ARG A 112 7.64 0.88 1.09
N VAL A 113 7.99 1.81 0.20
CA VAL A 113 7.19 2.10 -0.99
C VAL A 113 8.02 1.87 -2.24
N TYR A 114 7.36 1.36 -3.28
CA TYR A 114 7.97 0.98 -4.54
C TYR A 114 7.17 1.53 -5.71
N ASN A 115 7.84 1.72 -6.85
CA ASN A 115 7.15 2.01 -8.10
C ASN A 115 6.74 0.69 -8.79
N LYS A 116 6.15 0.80 -9.98
CA LYS A 116 5.68 -0.37 -10.74
C LYS A 116 6.82 -1.30 -11.17
N GLN A 117 8.02 -0.78 -11.29
CA GLN A 117 9.19 -1.54 -11.67
C GLN A 117 9.84 -2.25 -10.48
N GLY A 118 9.30 -2.06 -9.28
CA GLY A 118 9.86 -2.66 -8.07
C GLY A 118 11.03 -1.88 -7.47
N GLU A 119 11.25 -0.66 -7.93
CA GLU A 119 12.30 0.19 -7.38
C GLU A 119 11.81 0.90 -6.14
N SER A 120 12.63 0.93 -5.10
CA SER A 120 12.30 1.59 -3.84
C SER A 120 12.27 3.11 -4.02
N LEU A 121 11.22 3.73 -3.49
CA LEU A 121 11.06 5.19 -3.51
C LEU A 121 11.24 5.74 -2.10
N VAL A 122 11.49 7.04 -2.01
CA VAL A 122 11.55 7.72 -0.72
C VAL A 122 10.13 7.85 -0.15
N LEU A 123 9.93 7.42 1.08
CA LEU A 123 8.68 7.59 1.80
C LEU A 123 8.85 8.75 2.77
N GLU A 124 8.15 9.84 2.49
CA GLU A 124 8.14 11.02 3.34
C GLU A 124 6.86 11.03 4.16
N VAL A 125 7.00 10.84 5.46
CA VAL A 125 5.85 10.86 6.40
C VAL A 125 5.79 12.25 7.03
N ILE A 126 4.65 12.90 6.90
CA ILE A 126 4.46 14.28 7.35
C ILE A 126 3.40 14.45 8.45
#